data_806ae8203ae2415887ac9df4ca372b14
#
_entry.id   806ae8203ae2415887ac9df4ca372b14
#
_cell.length_a   1.000
_cell.length_b   1.000
_cell.length_c   1.000
_cell.angle_alpha   90.00
_cell.angle_beta   90.00
_cell.angle_gamma   90.00
#
_symmetry.space_group_name_H-M   'P 1'
#
loop_
_entity.id
_entity.type
_entity.pdbx_description
1 polymer ?
#
loop_
_entity_poly.entity_id
_entity_poly.type
_entity_poly.pdbx_seq_one_letter_code
_entity_poly.pdbx_strand_id
1 'polypeptide(L)'
;MKAIVTGISGQDGHYAARHLLARGFAVTGLTSDPDKIAGVQAEFGDQPVTIESFDYAAPRAIEAVIERVRPAVILNYAAKSTGTGMFDRAFEMARLNGAFVLDILEAIRAIDPTIGFCQASSAEMYGHVDTSPQDERTCFRPKSPYGAAKLYAHNLIGTYRNAYGLKCSSAILYNHESVRRTTHFVTRKIARAAAEISLARAASFSLGGLDALRDWGYAPEYAEAMVLMALSDKPADYVLATGTLTSVEQVCRICFEHVGLDFRDYLVIDPALQRPIETTNVCGDPSAIARDLGWRATTGIQDILVEMVDFDLQTLRGAPALGHTTC
;
A
#
# COMPACT_ATOMS: atom_id res chain seq x y z
N MET A 1 1.68 23.53 -7.87
CA MET A 1 2.43 22.39 -8.50
C MET A 1 1.47 21.30 -8.91
N LYS A 2 1.85 20.38 -9.81
CA LYS A 2 1.00 19.26 -10.23
C LYS A 2 1.67 17.94 -9.86
N ALA A 3 0.85 16.92 -9.59
CA ALA A 3 1.31 15.56 -9.28
C ALA A 3 0.50 14.53 -10.08
N ILE A 4 1.13 13.39 -10.36
CA ILE A 4 0.45 12.19 -10.87
C ILE A 4 0.46 11.14 -9.76
N VAL A 5 -0.70 10.52 -9.51
CA VAL A 5 -0.86 9.38 -8.60
C VAL A 5 -1.49 8.23 -9.38
N THR A 6 -0.73 7.17 -9.62
CA THR A 6 -1.28 5.96 -10.22
C THR A 6 -1.92 5.08 -9.16
N GLY A 7 -2.97 4.35 -9.50
CA GLY A 7 -3.69 3.53 -8.53
C GLY A 7 -4.47 4.36 -7.49
N ILE A 8 -4.92 5.56 -7.84
CA ILE A 8 -5.63 6.50 -6.93
C ILE A 8 -6.89 5.91 -6.30
N SER A 9 -7.54 4.96 -6.96
CA SER A 9 -8.74 4.27 -6.44
C SER A 9 -8.43 3.22 -5.36
N GLY A 10 -7.15 2.91 -5.14
CA GLY A 10 -6.69 2.03 -4.08
C GLY A 10 -6.52 2.77 -2.75
N GLN A 11 -6.21 1.99 -1.68
CA GLN A 11 -5.95 2.52 -0.35
C GLN A 11 -4.89 3.62 -0.35
N ASP A 12 -3.69 3.28 -0.79
CA ASP A 12 -2.51 4.15 -0.65
C ASP A 12 -2.54 5.35 -1.59
N GLY A 13 -3.00 5.13 -2.83
CA GLY A 13 -3.15 6.21 -3.81
C GLY A 13 -4.13 7.29 -3.36
N HIS A 14 -5.20 6.90 -2.68
CA HIS A 14 -6.17 7.84 -2.11
C HIS A 14 -5.53 8.72 -1.01
N TYR A 15 -4.83 8.12 -0.05
CA TYR A 15 -4.17 8.88 1.03
C TYR A 15 -3.02 9.74 0.49
N ALA A 16 -2.26 9.24 -0.46
CA ALA A 16 -1.21 10.02 -1.11
C ALA A 16 -1.76 11.27 -1.83
N ALA A 17 -2.90 11.14 -2.53
CA ALA A 17 -3.56 12.26 -3.13
C ALA A 17 -3.98 13.32 -2.08
N ARG A 18 -4.53 12.90 -0.92
CA ARG A 18 -4.86 13.80 0.19
C ARG A 18 -3.63 14.53 0.74
N HIS A 19 -2.52 13.83 0.94
CA HIS A 19 -1.27 14.46 1.41
C HIS A 19 -0.69 15.46 0.41
N LEU A 20 -0.80 15.18 -0.90
CA LEU A 20 -0.38 16.10 -1.96
C LEU A 20 -1.27 17.35 -2.01
N LEU A 21 -2.59 17.16 -1.90
CA LEU A 21 -3.58 18.26 -1.87
C LEU A 21 -3.33 19.18 -0.68
N ALA A 22 -3.10 18.63 0.51
CA ALA A 22 -2.76 19.40 1.72
C ALA A 22 -1.47 20.22 1.56
N ARG A 23 -0.59 19.82 0.64
CA ARG A 23 0.64 20.55 0.26
C ARG A 23 0.45 21.49 -0.96
N GLY A 24 -0.79 21.72 -1.40
CA GLY A 24 -1.13 22.65 -2.48
C GLY A 24 -0.87 22.12 -3.90
N PHE A 25 -0.78 20.81 -4.08
CA PHE A 25 -0.71 20.21 -5.41
C PHE A 25 -2.09 20.07 -6.05
N ALA A 26 -2.17 20.23 -7.37
CA ALA A 26 -3.26 19.66 -8.15
C ALA A 26 -2.87 18.23 -8.55
N VAL A 27 -3.79 17.27 -8.39
CA VAL A 27 -3.53 15.85 -8.56
C VAL A 27 -4.23 15.32 -9.81
N THR A 28 -3.48 14.65 -10.69
CA THR A 28 -4.04 13.77 -11.71
C THR A 28 -3.92 12.33 -11.24
N GLY A 29 -5.05 11.71 -10.94
CA GLY A 29 -5.15 10.32 -10.49
C GLY A 29 -5.44 9.39 -11.65
N LEU A 30 -4.71 8.27 -11.73
CA LEU A 30 -4.92 7.25 -12.75
C LEU A 30 -5.49 5.98 -12.13
N THR A 31 -6.51 5.39 -12.77
CA THR A 31 -7.12 4.11 -12.37
C THR A 31 -7.39 3.23 -13.57
N SER A 32 -7.24 1.91 -13.42
CA SER A 32 -7.64 0.95 -14.47
C SER A 32 -9.13 0.61 -14.43
N ASP A 33 -9.86 1.11 -13.45
CA ASP A 33 -11.27 0.81 -13.23
C ASP A 33 -12.11 2.08 -13.46
N PRO A 34 -12.69 2.24 -14.66
CA PRO A 34 -13.46 3.43 -14.98
C PRO A 34 -14.72 3.58 -14.13
N ASP A 35 -15.28 2.48 -13.63
CA ASP A 35 -16.51 2.50 -12.83
C ASP A 35 -16.29 3.15 -11.45
N LYS A 36 -15.03 3.17 -10.97
CA LYS A 36 -14.66 3.83 -9.71
C LYS A 36 -14.45 5.33 -9.82
N ILE A 37 -14.30 5.88 -11.03
CA ILE A 37 -13.92 7.30 -11.22
C ILE A 37 -14.88 8.23 -10.50
N ALA A 38 -16.17 8.10 -10.76
CA ALA A 38 -17.18 9.01 -10.19
C ALA A 38 -17.22 8.96 -8.66
N GLY A 39 -17.15 7.74 -8.07
CA GLY A 39 -17.13 7.56 -6.62
C GLY A 39 -15.89 8.15 -5.98
N VAL A 40 -14.72 7.86 -6.52
CA VAL A 40 -13.45 8.38 -5.99
C VAL A 40 -13.36 9.91 -6.19
N GLN A 41 -13.83 10.45 -7.32
CA GLN A 41 -13.88 11.88 -7.55
C GLN A 41 -14.76 12.59 -6.51
N ALA A 42 -15.92 12.02 -6.18
CA ALA A 42 -16.84 12.58 -5.18
C ALA A 42 -16.22 12.64 -3.77
N GLU A 43 -15.32 11.70 -3.42
CA GLU A 43 -14.62 11.69 -2.14
C GLU A 43 -13.65 12.87 -1.95
N PHE A 44 -13.19 13.49 -3.04
CA PHE A 44 -12.33 14.67 -3.01
C PHE A 44 -13.12 16.00 -3.08
N GLY A 45 -14.42 15.96 -3.41
CA GLY A 45 -15.25 17.17 -3.51
C GLY A 45 -14.69 18.17 -4.51
N ASP A 46 -14.64 19.46 -4.11
CA ASP A 46 -14.16 20.57 -4.94
C ASP A 46 -12.61 20.72 -4.96
N GLN A 47 -11.87 19.76 -4.41
CA GLN A 47 -10.43 19.83 -4.42
C GLN A 47 -9.87 19.63 -5.84
N PRO A 48 -8.68 20.18 -6.17
CA PRO A 48 -8.09 20.12 -7.51
C PRO A 48 -7.56 18.71 -7.85
N VAL A 49 -8.46 17.75 -7.98
CA VAL A 49 -8.21 16.37 -8.38
C VAL A 49 -8.93 16.09 -9.69
N THR A 50 -8.23 15.49 -10.64
CA THR A 50 -8.83 14.95 -11.86
C THR A 50 -8.50 13.47 -11.92
N ILE A 51 -9.51 12.60 -12.07
CA ILE A 51 -9.32 11.15 -12.15
C ILE A 51 -9.60 10.68 -13.56
N GLU A 52 -8.67 9.89 -14.11
CA GLU A 52 -8.72 9.38 -15.47
C GLU A 52 -8.60 7.86 -15.50
N SER A 53 -9.30 7.25 -16.45
CA SER A 53 -9.08 5.84 -16.79
C SER A 53 -7.73 5.69 -17.48
N PHE A 54 -6.98 4.64 -17.11
CA PHE A 54 -5.65 4.42 -17.66
C PHE A 54 -5.38 2.92 -17.85
N ASP A 55 -4.93 2.56 -19.06
CA ASP A 55 -4.50 1.21 -19.37
C ASP A 55 -3.01 1.01 -19.04
N TYR A 56 -2.74 0.41 -17.91
CA TYR A 56 -1.38 0.10 -17.47
C TYR A 56 -0.68 -0.99 -18.31
N ALA A 57 -1.43 -1.72 -19.15
CA ALA A 57 -0.86 -2.72 -20.06
C ALA A 57 -0.35 -2.09 -21.36
N ALA A 58 -0.84 -0.92 -21.75
CA ALA A 58 -0.40 -0.22 -22.94
C ALA A 58 1.05 0.27 -22.79
N PRO A 59 2.00 -0.19 -23.63
CA PRO A 59 3.39 0.24 -23.53
C PRO A 59 3.52 1.74 -23.74
N ARG A 60 4.33 2.39 -22.91
CA ARG A 60 4.67 3.83 -23.00
C ARG A 60 3.47 4.80 -22.92
N ALA A 61 2.25 4.32 -22.63
CA ALA A 61 1.06 5.19 -22.55
C ALA A 61 1.20 6.33 -21.53
N ILE A 62 2.02 6.14 -20.49
CA ILE A 62 2.27 7.14 -19.46
C ILE A 62 2.97 8.39 -19.99
N GLU A 63 3.71 8.31 -21.09
CA GLU A 63 4.41 9.44 -21.69
C GLU A 63 3.45 10.58 -22.04
N ALA A 64 2.35 10.28 -22.72
CA ALA A 64 1.34 11.27 -23.09
C ALA A 64 0.71 11.96 -21.87
N VAL A 65 0.55 11.24 -20.76
CA VAL A 65 0.02 11.80 -19.51
C VAL A 65 1.07 12.75 -18.89
N ILE A 66 2.34 12.34 -18.82
CA ILE A 66 3.42 13.18 -18.28
C ILE A 66 3.61 14.44 -19.12
N GLU A 67 3.59 14.33 -20.44
CA GLU A 67 3.71 15.49 -21.35
C GLU A 67 2.58 16.52 -21.16
N ARG A 68 1.36 16.05 -21.00
CA ARG A 68 0.16 16.88 -20.81
C ARG A 68 0.10 17.51 -19.42
N VAL A 69 0.37 16.72 -18.37
CA VAL A 69 0.26 17.15 -16.97
C VAL A 69 1.44 18.01 -16.55
N ARG A 70 2.67 17.66 -16.99
CA ARG A 70 3.93 18.27 -16.53
C ARG A 70 4.01 18.25 -15.00
N PRO A 71 4.01 17.06 -14.38
CA PRO A 71 4.01 16.93 -12.93
C PRO A 71 5.37 17.29 -12.33
N ALA A 72 5.39 17.83 -11.12
CA ALA A 72 6.60 17.94 -10.31
C ALA A 72 6.97 16.60 -9.66
N VAL A 73 5.95 15.76 -9.34
CA VAL A 73 6.16 14.45 -8.73
C VAL A 73 5.19 13.41 -9.29
N ILE A 74 5.64 12.15 -9.29
CA ILE A 74 4.84 10.97 -9.64
C ILE A 74 4.95 9.96 -8.50
N LEU A 75 3.79 9.52 -7.98
CA LEU A 75 3.69 8.44 -7.01
C LEU A 75 3.04 7.22 -7.67
N ASN A 76 3.75 6.10 -7.70
CA ASN A 76 3.26 4.89 -8.36
C ASN A 76 2.78 3.84 -7.34
N TYR A 77 1.45 3.76 -7.18
CA TYR A 77 0.76 2.72 -6.40
C TYR A 77 0.05 1.70 -7.29
N ALA A 78 0.05 1.88 -8.61
CA ALA A 78 -0.54 0.91 -9.52
C ALA A 78 0.18 -0.43 -9.38
N ALA A 79 -0.54 -1.41 -8.86
CA ALA A 79 -0.02 -2.74 -8.58
C ALA A 79 -1.14 -3.77 -8.62
N LYS A 80 -0.78 -4.99 -8.96
CA LYS A 80 -1.60 -6.16 -8.68
C LYS A 80 -1.03 -6.81 -7.43
N SER A 81 -1.66 -6.59 -6.27
CA SER A 81 -1.26 -7.20 -5.00
C SER A 81 -2.41 -8.08 -4.51
N THR A 82 -2.24 -9.39 -4.56
CA THR A 82 -3.22 -10.33 -4.03
C THR A 82 -2.51 -11.33 -3.14
N GLY A 83 -3.07 -11.62 -1.96
CA GLY A 83 -2.53 -12.65 -1.06
C GLY A 83 -2.66 -14.07 -1.63
N THR A 84 -3.59 -14.30 -2.56
CA THR A 84 -3.85 -15.56 -3.26
C THR A 84 -3.82 -15.33 -4.77
N GLY A 85 -3.42 -16.34 -5.55
CA GLY A 85 -3.40 -16.27 -7.03
C GLY A 85 -2.21 -15.51 -7.62
N MET A 86 -1.15 -15.24 -6.84
CA MET A 86 0.05 -14.57 -7.36
C MET A 86 0.76 -15.40 -8.44
N PHE A 87 0.64 -16.71 -8.41
CA PHE A 87 1.26 -17.62 -9.38
C PHE A 87 0.41 -17.77 -10.65
N ASP A 88 -0.91 -17.58 -10.56
CA ASP A 88 -1.84 -17.79 -11.67
C ASP A 88 -1.78 -16.64 -12.70
N ARG A 89 -1.27 -15.47 -12.31
CA ARG A 89 -1.22 -14.24 -13.10
C ARG A 89 0.19 -13.67 -13.24
N ALA A 90 1.19 -14.53 -13.41
CA ALA A 90 2.60 -14.13 -13.42
C ALA A 90 2.92 -13.07 -14.49
N PHE A 91 2.33 -13.16 -15.69
CA PHE A 91 2.53 -12.16 -16.75
C PHE A 91 1.95 -10.78 -16.39
N GLU A 92 0.75 -10.73 -15.81
CA GLU A 92 0.16 -9.47 -15.33
C GLU A 92 1.01 -8.87 -14.21
N MET A 93 1.51 -9.72 -13.29
CA MET A 93 2.42 -9.29 -12.22
C MET A 93 3.70 -8.66 -12.79
N ALA A 94 4.34 -9.34 -13.75
CA ALA A 94 5.56 -8.83 -14.39
C ALA A 94 5.31 -7.51 -15.13
N ARG A 95 4.22 -7.40 -15.88
CA ARG A 95 3.89 -6.19 -16.66
C ARG A 95 3.58 -5.01 -15.74
N LEU A 96 2.65 -5.16 -14.80
CA LEU A 96 2.18 -4.05 -13.97
C LEU A 96 3.16 -3.68 -12.85
N ASN A 97 3.71 -4.69 -12.14
CA ASN A 97 4.57 -4.41 -11.01
C ASN A 97 6.05 -4.21 -11.39
N GLY A 98 6.44 -4.57 -12.61
CA GLY A 98 7.81 -4.48 -13.10
C GLY A 98 7.95 -3.55 -14.32
N ALA A 99 7.47 -3.98 -15.48
CA ALA A 99 7.72 -3.29 -16.75
C ALA A 99 7.06 -1.89 -16.83
N PHE A 100 5.92 -1.67 -16.19
CA PHE A 100 5.29 -0.35 -16.14
C PHE A 100 6.17 0.69 -15.42
N VAL A 101 6.97 0.25 -14.44
CA VAL A 101 7.94 1.15 -13.78
C VAL A 101 9.04 1.59 -14.75
N LEU A 102 9.48 0.70 -15.65
CA LEU A 102 10.42 1.07 -16.73
C LEU A 102 9.79 2.11 -17.67
N ASP A 103 8.51 1.95 -18.05
CA ASP A 103 7.82 2.94 -18.87
C ASP A 103 7.82 4.34 -18.20
N ILE A 104 7.59 4.41 -16.88
CA ILE A 104 7.65 5.69 -16.13
C ILE A 104 9.05 6.26 -16.12
N LEU A 105 10.06 5.46 -15.82
CA LEU A 105 11.46 5.92 -15.73
C LEU A 105 11.97 6.43 -17.07
N GLU A 106 11.69 5.73 -18.18
CA GLU A 106 12.03 6.18 -19.53
C GLU A 106 11.30 7.47 -19.91
N ALA A 107 10.01 7.59 -19.56
CA ALA A 107 9.25 8.81 -19.80
C ALA A 107 9.82 10.01 -19.02
N ILE A 108 10.16 9.84 -17.73
CA ILE A 108 10.80 10.88 -16.92
C ILE A 108 12.13 11.27 -17.54
N ARG A 109 12.98 10.30 -17.89
CA ARG A 109 14.29 10.56 -18.50
C ARG A 109 14.19 11.35 -19.80
N ALA A 110 13.19 11.05 -20.63
CA ALA A 110 13.04 11.68 -21.96
C ALA A 110 12.34 13.04 -21.90
N ILE A 111 11.38 13.23 -20.99
CA ILE A 111 10.51 14.43 -20.98
C ILE A 111 11.02 15.49 -19.99
N ASP A 112 11.30 15.09 -18.74
CA ASP A 112 11.78 15.99 -17.69
C ASP A 112 12.47 15.20 -16.57
N PRO A 113 13.80 15.13 -16.56
CA PRO A 113 14.55 14.37 -15.55
C PRO A 113 14.51 15.00 -14.14
N THR A 114 13.88 16.15 -13.96
CA THR A 114 13.74 16.81 -12.65
C THR A 114 12.52 16.32 -11.87
N ILE A 115 11.61 15.56 -12.50
CA ILE A 115 10.42 14.99 -11.86
C ILE A 115 10.83 14.05 -10.73
N GLY A 116 10.31 14.29 -9.52
CA GLY A 116 10.46 13.38 -8.41
C GLY A 116 9.58 12.13 -8.60
N PHE A 117 10.15 10.94 -8.42
CA PHE A 117 9.43 9.68 -8.56
C PHE A 117 9.57 8.82 -7.31
N CYS A 118 8.47 8.29 -6.79
CA CYS A 118 8.49 7.30 -5.73
C CYS A 118 7.63 6.09 -6.11
N GLN A 119 8.24 4.91 -6.03
CA GLN A 119 7.64 3.62 -6.31
C GLN A 119 7.20 2.95 -5.01
N ALA A 120 5.94 2.53 -4.93
CA ALA A 120 5.49 1.55 -3.94
C ALA A 120 6.11 0.18 -4.25
N SER A 121 7.22 -0.12 -3.61
CA SER A 121 7.83 -1.45 -3.58
C SER A 121 7.24 -2.29 -2.45
N SER A 122 7.88 -3.38 -2.03
CA SER A 122 7.26 -4.30 -1.09
C SER A 122 8.30 -5.09 -0.29
N ALA A 123 8.03 -5.35 0.98
CA ALA A 123 8.77 -6.29 1.81
C ALA A 123 8.73 -7.74 1.27
N GLU A 124 7.80 -8.08 0.37
CA GLU A 124 7.77 -9.37 -0.33
C GLU A 124 9.03 -9.60 -1.21
N MET A 125 9.82 -8.56 -1.49
CA MET A 125 11.13 -8.69 -2.15
C MET A 125 12.13 -9.44 -1.27
N TYR A 126 12.07 -9.30 0.07
CA TYR A 126 12.94 -10.03 0.98
C TYR A 126 12.69 -11.53 0.92
N GLY A 127 11.42 -11.95 0.82
CA GLY A 127 11.03 -13.36 0.66
C GLY A 127 11.57 -14.25 1.77
N HIS A 128 12.69 -14.95 1.53
CA HIS A 128 13.37 -15.75 2.54
C HIS A 128 14.41 -14.89 3.28
N VAL A 129 14.14 -14.63 4.55
CA VAL A 129 15.01 -13.80 5.39
C VAL A 129 15.79 -14.64 6.39
N ASP A 130 17.09 -14.37 6.50
CA ASP A 130 18.00 -15.01 7.47
C ASP A 130 18.13 -14.14 8.75
N THR A 131 17.76 -12.85 8.65
CA THR A 131 17.88 -11.86 9.72
C THR A 131 16.60 -11.08 9.92
N SER A 132 16.34 -10.62 11.14
CA SER A 132 15.23 -9.73 11.51
C SER A 132 15.73 -8.76 12.58
N PRO A 133 15.41 -7.47 12.51
CA PRO A 133 14.63 -6.81 11.43
C PRO A 133 15.42 -6.68 10.13
N GLN A 134 14.69 -6.46 9.00
CA GLN A 134 15.28 -6.21 7.69
C GLN A 134 15.42 -4.71 7.46
N ASP A 135 16.56 -4.31 6.89
CA ASP A 135 16.87 -2.95 6.46
C ASP A 135 17.10 -2.88 4.93
N GLU A 136 17.49 -1.73 4.41
CA GLU A 136 17.75 -1.48 2.99
C GLU A 136 18.96 -2.26 2.44
N ARG A 137 19.79 -2.85 3.31
CA ARG A 137 20.99 -3.64 2.96
C ARG A 137 20.73 -5.13 3.01
N THR A 138 19.61 -5.54 3.58
CA THR A 138 19.23 -6.95 3.68
C THR A 138 19.00 -7.54 2.29
N CYS A 139 19.59 -8.71 2.02
CA CYS A 139 19.50 -9.36 0.71
C CYS A 139 18.07 -9.73 0.35
N PHE A 140 17.67 -9.40 -0.88
CA PHE A 140 16.38 -9.77 -1.44
C PHE A 140 16.41 -11.19 -2.02
N ARG A 141 15.42 -12.04 -1.63
CA ARG A 141 15.23 -13.43 -2.10
C ARG A 141 13.75 -13.73 -2.30
N PRO A 142 13.08 -13.08 -3.28
CA PRO A 142 11.64 -13.18 -3.44
C PRO A 142 11.16 -14.61 -3.68
N LYS A 143 9.99 -14.95 -3.13
CA LYS A 143 9.38 -16.28 -3.22
C LYS A 143 8.15 -16.33 -4.14
N SER A 144 7.79 -15.20 -4.74
CA SER A 144 6.60 -15.09 -5.58
C SER A 144 6.89 -14.29 -6.85
N PRO A 145 6.10 -14.50 -7.93
CA PRO A 145 6.17 -13.65 -9.12
C PRO A 145 5.97 -12.15 -8.81
N TYR A 146 5.12 -11.84 -7.82
CA TYR A 146 4.92 -10.48 -7.33
C TYR A 146 6.20 -9.89 -6.74
N GLY A 147 6.81 -10.58 -5.77
CA GLY A 147 8.06 -10.14 -5.14
C GLY A 147 9.20 -10.01 -6.15
N ALA A 148 9.31 -10.94 -7.11
CA ALA A 148 10.30 -10.88 -8.18
C ALA A 148 10.09 -9.67 -9.11
N ALA A 149 8.84 -9.35 -9.48
CA ALA A 149 8.53 -8.19 -10.30
C ALA A 149 8.81 -6.86 -9.56
N LYS A 150 8.50 -6.79 -8.25
CA LYS A 150 8.83 -5.63 -7.40
C LYS A 150 10.36 -5.46 -7.26
N LEU A 151 11.12 -6.55 -7.15
CA LEU A 151 12.57 -6.50 -7.10
C LEU A 151 13.18 -6.01 -8.43
N TYR A 152 12.63 -6.46 -9.55
CA TYR A 152 13.03 -5.93 -10.87
C TYR A 152 12.84 -4.41 -10.94
N ALA A 153 11.66 -3.91 -10.55
CA ALA A 153 11.38 -2.47 -10.51
C ALA A 153 12.32 -1.71 -9.55
N HIS A 154 12.56 -2.25 -8.36
CA HIS A 154 13.47 -1.68 -7.37
C HIS A 154 14.90 -1.53 -7.93
N ASN A 155 15.43 -2.57 -8.57
CA ASN A 155 16.75 -2.53 -9.20
C ASN A 155 16.83 -1.51 -10.35
N LEU A 156 15.77 -1.38 -11.16
CA LEU A 156 15.70 -0.36 -12.21
C LEU A 156 15.80 1.05 -11.61
N ILE A 157 15.06 1.33 -10.53
CA ILE A 157 15.08 2.63 -9.85
C ILE A 157 16.49 2.99 -9.40
N GLY A 158 17.19 2.08 -8.72
CA GLY A 158 18.59 2.28 -8.35
C GLY A 158 19.52 2.50 -9.56
N THR A 159 19.30 1.73 -10.63
CA THR A 159 20.07 1.86 -11.88
C THR A 159 19.87 3.23 -12.53
N TYR A 160 18.62 3.68 -12.67
CA TYR A 160 18.28 4.96 -13.31
C TYR A 160 18.73 6.16 -12.47
N ARG A 161 18.60 6.08 -11.15
CA ARG A 161 19.14 7.07 -10.21
C ARG A 161 20.64 7.23 -10.39
N ASN A 162 21.39 6.12 -10.44
CA ASN A 162 22.85 6.15 -10.55
C ASN A 162 23.36 6.51 -11.95
N ALA A 163 22.72 6.01 -13.02
CA ALA A 163 23.19 6.19 -14.39
C ALA A 163 22.78 7.54 -14.97
N TYR A 164 21.61 8.06 -14.62
CA TYR A 164 21.02 9.26 -15.22
C TYR A 164 20.76 10.39 -14.23
N GLY A 165 21.03 10.21 -12.94
CA GLY A 165 20.80 11.23 -11.92
C GLY A 165 19.31 11.53 -11.67
N LEU A 166 18.40 10.61 -12.02
CA LEU A 166 16.96 10.82 -11.82
C LEU A 166 16.62 10.90 -10.33
N LYS A 167 15.68 11.78 -9.97
CA LYS A 167 15.13 11.88 -8.62
C LYS A 167 14.10 10.76 -8.37
N CYS A 168 14.54 9.50 -8.29
CA CYS A 168 13.68 8.35 -8.13
C CYS A 168 14.03 7.52 -6.89
N SER A 169 12.99 7.09 -6.17
CA SER A 169 13.07 6.39 -4.89
C SER A 169 12.17 5.17 -4.86
N SER A 170 12.57 4.16 -4.10
CA SER A 170 11.80 2.92 -3.89
C SER A 170 11.42 2.81 -2.41
N ALA A 171 10.12 2.85 -2.10
CA ALA A 171 9.60 2.64 -0.76
C ALA A 171 9.38 1.15 -0.53
N ILE A 172 10.14 0.52 0.35
CA ILE A 172 10.02 -0.90 0.71
C ILE A 172 8.94 -1.02 1.77
N LEU A 173 7.70 -1.16 1.31
CA LEU A 173 6.51 -1.12 2.16
C LEU A 173 6.31 -2.45 2.88
N TYR A 174 6.23 -2.40 4.20
CA TYR A 174 5.67 -3.46 5.03
C TYR A 174 4.14 -3.39 5.00
N ASN A 175 3.46 -4.34 5.62
CA ASN A 175 2.00 -4.33 5.61
C ASN A 175 1.47 -3.06 6.27
N HIS A 176 0.44 -2.47 5.70
CA HIS A 176 -0.16 -1.24 6.22
C HIS A 176 -1.66 -1.22 5.93
N GLU A 177 -2.40 -0.83 6.93
CA GLU A 177 -3.81 -1.06 7.01
C GLU A 177 -4.59 0.25 7.19
N SER A 178 -5.84 0.24 6.80
CA SER A 178 -6.81 1.30 7.06
C SER A 178 -8.23 0.80 6.78
N VAL A 179 -9.22 1.65 7.00
CA VAL A 179 -10.61 1.39 6.61
C VAL A 179 -10.79 1.14 5.10
N ARG A 180 -9.85 1.59 4.28
CA ARG A 180 -9.85 1.37 2.82
C ARG A 180 -9.21 0.04 2.37
N ARG A 181 -8.66 -0.73 3.30
CA ARG A 181 -8.12 -2.05 2.99
C ARG A 181 -9.22 -2.97 2.45
N THR A 182 -8.90 -3.76 1.42
CA THR A 182 -9.88 -4.72 0.88
C THR A 182 -10.03 -5.94 1.78
N THR A 183 -11.23 -6.54 1.82
CA THR A 183 -11.57 -7.68 2.68
C THR A 183 -10.82 -8.98 2.35
N HIS A 184 -10.03 -9.01 1.29
CA HIS A 184 -9.14 -10.13 0.99
C HIS A 184 -7.93 -10.23 1.94
N PHE A 185 -7.59 -9.15 2.63
CA PHE A 185 -6.51 -9.12 3.60
C PHE A 185 -7.00 -9.50 5.00
N VAL A 186 -6.17 -10.23 5.72
CA VAL A 186 -6.54 -10.87 6.99
C VAL A 186 -7.04 -9.88 8.04
N THR A 187 -6.36 -8.77 8.23
CA THR A 187 -6.74 -7.70 9.17
C THR A 187 -8.13 -7.15 8.87
N ARG A 188 -8.39 -6.82 7.59
CA ARG A 188 -9.68 -6.28 7.15
C ARG A 188 -10.80 -7.31 7.26
N LYS A 189 -10.49 -8.59 6.96
CA LYS A 189 -11.43 -9.70 7.15
C LYS A 189 -11.84 -9.87 8.61
N ILE A 190 -10.88 -9.80 9.53
CA ILE A 190 -11.12 -9.94 10.97
C ILE A 190 -11.93 -8.75 11.51
N ALA A 191 -11.54 -7.51 11.18
CA ALA A 191 -12.27 -6.32 11.61
C ALA A 191 -13.72 -6.33 11.13
N ARG A 192 -13.95 -6.71 9.87
CA ARG A 192 -15.29 -6.85 9.29
C ARG A 192 -16.10 -7.94 9.98
N ALA A 193 -15.49 -9.10 10.25
CA ALA A 193 -16.13 -10.21 10.93
C ALA A 193 -16.55 -9.83 12.36
N ALA A 194 -15.70 -9.14 13.12
CA ALA A 194 -16.03 -8.66 14.47
C ALA A 194 -17.27 -7.74 14.45
N ALA A 195 -17.33 -6.80 13.49
CA ALA A 195 -18.46 -5.90 13.32
C ALA A 195 -19.75 -6.67 12.91
N GLU A 196 -19.67 -7.59 11.95
CA GLU A 196 -20.84 -8.36 11.49
C GLU A 196 -21.39 -9.29 12.58
N ILE A 197 -20.50 -9.98 13.32
CA ILE A 197 -20.89 -10.90 14.40
C ILE A 197 -21.52 -10.12 15.56
N SER A 198 -20.95 -8.98 15.95
CA SER A 198 -21.51 -8.14 17.01
C SER A 198 -22.91 -7.61 16.70
N LEU A 199 -23.25 -7.48 15.42
CA LEU A 199 -24.58 -7.09 14.93
C LEU A 199 -25.47 -8.29 14.58
N ALA A 200 -25.09 -9.52 14.95
CA ALA A 200 -25.78 -10.77 14.63
C ALA A 200 -26.03 -10.97 13.11
N ARG A 201 -25.14 -10.45 12.25
CA ARG A 201 -25.20 -10.59 10.79
C ARG A 201 -24.36 -11.76 10.26
N ALA A 202 -23.45 -12.30 11.09
CA ALA A 202 -22.69 -13.51 10.83
C ALA A 202 -22.61 -14.35 12.09
N ALA A 203 -22.52 -15.67 11.95
CA ALA A 203 -22.42 -16.61 13.06
C ALA A 203 -20.98 -17.04 13.35
N SER A 204 -20.08 -16.92 12.37
CA SER A 204 -18.68 -17.34 12.48
C SER A 204 -17.82 -16.67 11.39
N PHE A 205 -16.49 -16.81 11.51
CA PHE A 205 -15.53 -16.43 10.49
C PHE A 205 -14.42 -17.48 10.40
N SER A 206 -13.75 -17.56 9.23
CA SER A 206 -12.74 -18.61 8.99
C SER A 206 -11.38 -18.00 8.71
N LEU A 207 -10.32 -18.59 9.30
CA LEU A 207 -8.91 -18.25 9.03
C LEU A 207 -8.10 -19.54 8.81
N GLY A 208 -6.96 -19.42 8.12
CA GLY A 208 -6.04 -20.55 7.92
C GLY A 208 -5.16 -20.86 9.13
N GLY A 209 -4.96 -19.90 10.04
CA GLY A 209 -4.13 -20.03 11.23
C GLY A 209 -4.00 -18.70 11.97
N LEU A 210 -3.42 -18.74 13.18
CA LEU A 210 -3.32 -17.60 14.08
C LEU A 210 -1.87 -17.15 14.34
N ASP A 211 -0.89 -17.99 14.06
CA ASP A 211 0.51 -17.83 14.50
C ASP A 211 1.33 -16.88 13.64
N ALA A 212 0.85 -16.53 12.45
CA ALA A 212 1.59 -15.69 11.53
C ALA A 212 1.84 -14.30 12.13
N LEU A 213 3.12 -13.91 12.18
CA LEU A 213 3.57 -12.61 12.68
C LEU A 213 3.82 -11.67 11.50
N ARG A 214 3.35 -10.42 11.60
CA ARG A 214 3.59 -9.38 10.60
C ARG A 214 3.82 -8.03 11.28
N ASP A 215 4.57 -7.18 10.58
CA ASP A 215 4.68 -5.76 10.88
C ASP A 215 3.56 -5.03 10.13
N TRP A 216 2.60 -4.49 10.87
CA TRP A 216 1.45 -3.75 10.32
C TRP A 216 1.47 -2.30 10.77
N GLY A 217 1.53 -1.38 9.83
CA GLY A 217 1.44 0.05 10.06
C GLY A 217 0.13 0.67 9.56
N TYR A 218 0.06 2.00 9.61
CA TYR A 218 -1.09 2.79 9.19
C TYR A 218 -0.90 3.34 7.78
N ALA A 219 -1.80 3.01 6.87
CA ALA A 219 -1.66 3.35 5.46
C ALA A 219 -1.55 4.87 5.16
N PRO A 220 -2.28 5.76 5.84
CA PRO A 220 -2.08 7.20 5.70
C PRO A 220 -0.65 7.66 5.98
N GLU A 221 0.00 7.15 7.04
CA GLU A 221 1.39 7.49 7.36
C GLU A 221 2.37 6.99 6.30
N TYR A 222 2.16 5.77 5.78
CA TYR A 222 3.00 5.22 4.70
C TYR A 222 2.85 6.02 3.40
N ALA A 223 1.64 6.46 3.09
CA ALA A 223 1.39 7.34 1.95
C ALA A 223 2.10 8.69 2.12
N GLU A 224 2.11 9.26 3.33
CA GLU A 224 2.85 10.48 3.64
C GLU A 224 4.36 10.29 3.44
N ALA A 225 4.94 9.19 3.94
CA ALA A 225 6.34 8.87 3.74
C ALA A 225 6.73 8.89 2.26
N MET A 226 5.92 8.26 1.40
CA MET A 226 6.19 8.24 -0.04
C MET A 226 6.11 9.63 -0.68
N VAL A 227 5.21 10.51 -0.19
CA VAL A 227 5.18 11.92 -0.63
C VAL A 227 6.47 12.63 -0.22
N LEU A 228 6.95 12.45 1.01
CA LEU A 228 8.22 13.02 1.47
C LEU A 228 9.40 12.51 0.63
N MET A 229 9.44 11.22 0.33
CA MET A 229 10.47 10.61 -0.52
C MET A 229 10.48 11.20 -1.93
N ALA A 230 9.30 11.36 -2.56
CA ALA A 230 9.18 11.93 -3.91
C ALA A 230 9.58 13.41 -3.98
N LEU A 231 9.42 14.15 -2.89
CA LEU A 231 9.77 15.58 -2.77
C LEU A 231 11.21 15.81 -2.33
N SER A 232 11.93 14.76 -1.93
CA SER A 232 13.30 14.87 -1.42
C SER A 232 14.29 15.19 -2.53
N ASP A 233 15.21 16.13 -2.26
CA ASP A 233 16.35 16.40 -3.13
C ASP A 233 17.46 15.34 -3.05
N LYS A 234 17.33 14.41 -2.09
CA LYS A 234 18.27 13.29 -1.88
C LYS A 234 17.49 11.97 -2.06
N PRO A 235 17.25 11.54 -3.31
CA PRO A 235 16.50 10.33 -3.57
C PRO A 235 17.26 9.10 -3.04
N ALA A 236 16.56 8.27 -2.29
CA ALA A 236 17.09 7.03 -1.74
C ALA A 236 15.96 6.01 -1.57
N ASP A 237 16.33 4.77 -1.29
CA ASP A 237 15.36 3.72 -0.98
C ASP A 237 15.22 3.60 0.54
N TYR A 238 14.00 3.38 1.02
CA TYR A 238 13.73 3.31 2.45
C TYR A 238 12.77 2.18 2.79
N VAL A 239 13.03 1.53 3.92
CA VAL A 239 12.08 0.63 4.58
C VAL A 239 11.03 1.46 5.31
N LEU A 240 9.76 1.22 4.98
CA LEU A 240 8.61 1.79 5.67
C LEU A 240 7.95 0.68 6.49
N ALA A 241 8.14 0.75 7.80
CA ALA A 241 7.73 -0.27 8.76
C ALA A 241 7.45 0.36 10.13
N THR A 242 6.84 -0.40 11.03
CA THR A 242 6.69 0.00 12.44
C THR A 242 7.83 -0.51 13.31
N GLY A 243 8.53 -1.56 12.87
CA GLY A 243 9.52 -2.28 13.67
C GLY A 243 8.89 -3.20 14.73
N THR A 244 7.58 -3.43 14.67
CA THR A 244 6.85 -4.22 15.67
C THR A 244 6.08 -5.36 15.00
N LEU A 245 6.27 -6.58 15.51
CA LEU A 245 5.53 -7.74 15.05
C LEU A 245 4.26 -7.93 15.89
N THR A 246 3.16 -8.22 15.21
CA THR A 246 1.88 -8.58 15.79
C THR A 246 1.40 -9.91 15.18
N SER A 247 0.82 -10.80 15.99
CA SER A 247 0.24 -12.06 15.48
C SER A 247 -1.18 -11.87 14.97
N VAL A 248 -1.62 -12.78 14.10
CA VAL A 248 -3.02 -12.83 13.66
C VAL A 248 -3.95 -13.07 14.87
N GLU A 249 -3.50 -13.84 15.88
CA GLU A 249 -4.26 -14.01 17.13
C GLU A 249 -4.47 -12.68 17.86
N GLN A 250 -3.42 -11.85 17.98
CA GLN A 250 -3.54 -10.54 18.60
C GLN A 250 -4.49 -9.62 17.82
N VAL A 251 -4.50 -9.68 16.49
CA VAL A 251 -5.46 -8.94 15.65
C VAL A 251 -6.88 -9.39 15.93
N CYS A 252 -7.14 -10.70 16.01
CA CYS A 252 -8.46 -11.24 16.37
C CYS A 252 -8.89 -10.73 17.75
N ARG A 253 -8.00 -10.83 18.73
CA ARG A 253 -8.29 -10.40 20.11
C ARG A 253 -8.68 -8.93 20.15
N ILE A 254 -7.87 -8.03 19.57
CA ILE A 254 -8.13 -6.59 19.57
C ILE A 254 -9.49 -6.27 18.94
N CYS A 255 -9.78 -6.82 17.75
CA CYS A 255 -11.03 -6.55 17.06
C CYS A 255 -12.27 -7.04 17.80
N PHE A 256 -12.20 -8.24 18.39
CA PHE A 256 -13.36 -8.84 19.06
C PHE A 256 -13.56 -8.28 20.47
N GLU A 257 -12.50 -8.05 21.25
CA GLU A 257 -12.59 -7.38 22.55
C GLU A 257 -13.21 -5.98 22.43
N HIS A 258 -12.90 -5.23 21.34
CA HIS A 258 -13.46 -3.92 21.08
C HIS A 258 -15.01 -3.94 20.97
N VAL A 259 -15.57 -5.03 20.50
CA VAL A 259 -17.03 -5.22 20.40
C VAL A 259 -17.61 -6.06 21.54
N GLY A 260 -16.84 -6.37 22.57
CA GLY A 260 -17.26 -7.11 23.76
C GLY A 260 -17.44 -8.62 23.56
N LEU A 261 -16.74 -9.21 22.58
CA LEU A 261 -16.83 -10.64 22.23
C LEU A 261 -15.47 -11.34 22.40
N ASP A 262 -15.48 -12.66 22.62
CA ASP A 262 -14.30 -13.52 22.48
C ASP A 262 -14.28 -14.14 21.08
N PHE A 263 -13.24 -13.87 20.29
CA PHE A 263 -13.14 -14.38 18.93
C PHE A 263 -13.13 -15.92 18.84
N ARG A 264 -12.72 -16.61 19.92
CA ARG A 264 -12.62 -18.07 19.97
C ARG A 264 -13.98 -18.74 19.84
N ASP A 265 -15.05 -18.08 20.28
CA ASP A 265 -16.42 -18.58 20.18
C ASP A 265 -16.95 -18.61 18.75
N TYR A 266 -16.28 -17.86 17.83
CA TYR A 266 -16.75 -17.63 16.46
C TYR A 266 -15.75 -18.08 15.38
N LEU A 267 -14.52 -18.42 15.77
CA LEU A 267 -13.45 -18.77 14.82
C LEU A 267 -13.57 -20.21 14.34
N VAL A 268 -13.48 -20.39 13.03
CA VAL A 268 -13.30 -21.69 12.36
C VAL A 268 -11.94 -21.71 11.69
N ILE A 269 -11.06 -22.65 12.05
CA ILE A 269 -9.80 -22.88 11.35
C ILE A 269 -10.08 -23.72 10.12
N ASP A 270 -9.78 -23.15 8.93
CA ASP A 270 -9.95 -23.81 7.64
C ASP A 270 -8.56 -24.03 7.00
N PRO A 271 -8.08 -25.30 6.91
CA PRO A 271 -6.79 -25.62 6.33
C PRO A 271 -6.66 -25.18 4.85
N ALA A 272 -7.77 -25.05 4.10
CA ALA A 272 -7.76 -24.62 2.73
C ALA A 272 -7.33 -23.13 2.59
N LEU A 273 -7.41 -22.36 3.68
CA LEU A 273 -6.98 -20.96 3.72
C LEU A 273 -5.52 -20.80 4.17
N GLN A 274 -4.82 -21.90 4.50
CA GLN A 274 -3.39 -21.84 4.80
C GLN A 274 -2.58 -21.50 3.55
N ARG A 275 -1.62 -20.59 3.70
CA ARG A 275 -0.72 -20.25 2.60
C ARG A 275 0.30 -21.40 2.40
N PRO A 276 0.54 -21.84 1.16
CA PRO A 276 1.53 -22.88 0.86
C PRO A 276 2.95 -22.53 1.30
N ILE A 277 3.26 -21.25 1.35
CA ILE A 277 4.56 -20.72 1.74
C ILE A 277 4.33 -19.54 2.68
N GLU A 278 4.56 -19.75 3.98
CA GLU A 278 4.60 -18.67 4.96
C GLU A 278 5.98 -17.98 4.94
N THR A 279 5.94 -16.65 4.92
CA THR A 279 7.13 -15.83 5.21
C THR A 279 7.13 -15.55 6.72
N THR A 280 8.08 -16.11 7.45
CA THR A 280 8.17 -15.91 8.89
C THR A 280 9.05 -14.71 9.24
N ASN A 281 8.69 -13.98 10.31
CA ASN A 281 9.50 -12.93 10.94
C ASN A 281 9.93 -11.77 10.02
N VAL A 282 9.05 -11.33 9.13
CA VAL A 282 9.29 -10.16 8.30
C VAL A 282 8.92 -8.91 9.10
N CYS A 283 9.95 -8.30 9.72
CA CYS A 283 9.89 -7.09 10.54
C CYS A 283 10.86 -6.06 9.94
N GLY A 284 10.43 -4.83 9.71
CA GLY A 284 11.28 -3.81 9.10
C GLY A 284 12.03 -2.96 10.10
N ASP A 285 13.21 -2.46 9.71
CA ASP A 285 13.93 -1.41 10.43
C ASP A 285 13.77 -0.05 9.71
N PRO A 286 12.89 0.85 10.21
CA PRO A 286 12.65 2.16 9.61
C PRO A 286 13.69 3.22 10.01
N SER A 287 14.83 2.85 10.60
CA SER A 287 15.81 3.80 11.15
C SER A 287 16.38 4.76 10.10
N ALA A 288 16.53 4.31 8.85
CA ALA A 288 17.08 5.14 7.78
C ALA A 288 16.13 6.28 7.41
N ILE A 289 14.86 6.02 7.16
CA ILE A 289 13.89 7.07 6.83
C ILE A 289 13.66 8.02 8.01
N ALA A 290 13.69 7.50 9.24
CA ALA A 290 13.56 8.32 10.44
C ALA A 290 14.72 9.32 10.58
N ARG A 291 15.94 8.90 10.28
CA ARG A 291 17.14 9.73 10.31
C ARG A 291 17.15 10.77 9.18
N ASP A 292 16.82 10.36 7.97
CA ASP A 292 17.06 11.16 6.77
C ASP A 292 15.89 12.08 6.42
N LEU A 293 14.64 11.65 6.68
CA LEU A 293 13.41 12.39 6.37
C LEU A 293 12.56 12.72 7.60
N GLY A 294 12.97 12.31 8.80
CA GLY A 294 12.23 12.55 10.04
C GLY A 294 10.93 11.79 10.19
N TRP A 295 10.62 10.86 9.26
CA TRP A 295 9.38 10.10 9.30
C TRP A 295 9.45 8.93 10.27
N ARG A 296 8.36 8.68 11.00
CA ARG A 296 8.15 7.52 11.86
C ARG A 296 6.70 7.08 11.79
N ALA A 297 6.46 5.77 11.83
CA ALA A 297 5.13 5.25 12.11
C ALA A 297 4.79 5.54 13.58
N THR A 298 3.66 6.19 13.82
CA THR A 298 3.22 6.63 15.15
C THR A 298 1.93 5.98 15.61
N THR A 299 1.08 5.57 14.67
CA THR A 299 -0.21 4.95 14.96
C THR A 299 -0.03 3.46 15.28
N GLY A 300 -0.46 3.06 16.46
CA GLY A 300 -0.38 1.67 16.92
C GLY A 300 -1.39 0.76 16.24
N ILE A 301 -1.06 -0.54 16.14
CA ILE A 301 -1.96 -1.53 15.50
C ILE A 301 -3.34 -1.59 16.18
N GLN A 302 -3.42 -1.36 17.49
CA GLN A 302 -4.68 -1.34 18.21
C GLN A 302 -5.61 -0.23 17.69
N ASP A 303 -5.10 0.99 17.54
CA ASP A 303 -5.88 2.14 17.06
C ASP A 303 -6.35 1.93 15.63
N ILE A 304 -5.49 1.38 14.78
CA ILE A 304 -5.80 1.05 13.38
C ILE A 304 -6.96 0.04 13.31
N LEU A 305 -6.90 -1.03 14.11
CA LEU A 305 -7.92 -2.07 14.08
C LEU A 305 -9.24 -1.59 14.68
N VAL A 306 -9.21 -0.79 15.73
CA VAL A 306 -10.39 -0.15 16.32
C VAL A 306 -11.08 0.75 15.29
N GLU A 307 -10.32 1.62 14.60
CA GLU A 307 -10.84 2.47 13.51
C GLU A 307 -11.51 1.64 12.42
N MET A 308 -10.89 0.51 12.02
CA MET A 308 -11.44 -0.38 11.00
C MET A 308 -12.76 -1.04 11.44
N VAL A 309 -12.87 -1.48 12.70
CA VAL A 309 -14.09 -2.08 13.27
C VAL A 309 -15.18 -1.03 13.37
N ASP A 310 -14.89 0.17 13.89
CA ASP A 310 -15.85 1.25 14.03
C ASP A 310 -16.40 1.71 12.69
N PHE A 311 -15.54 1.82 11.66
CA PHE A 311 -15.96 2.12 10.30
C PHE A 311 -16.96 1.08 9.76
N ASP A 312 -16.70 -0.21 10.01
CA ASP A 312 -17.61 -1.27 9.58
C ASP A 312 -18.94 -1.25 10.37
N LEU A 313 -18.88 -1.02 11.68
CA LEU A 313 -20.10 -0.88 12.50
C LEU A 313 -20.98 0.27 12.00
N GLN A 314 -20.39 1.43 11.69
CA GLN A 314 -21.12 2.57 11.14
C GLN A 314 -21.73 2.26 9.78
N THR A 315 -20.95 1.68 8.87
CA THR A 315 -21.39 1.28 7.52
C THR A 315 -22.53 0.28 7.59
N LEU A 316 -22.42 -0.72 8.46
CA LEU A 316 -23.43 -1.77 8.64
C LEU A 316 -24.71 -1.26 9.30
N ARG A 317 -24.63 -0.24 10.15
CA ARG A 317 -25.81 0.40 10.78
C ARG A 317 -26.52 1.39 9.86
N GLY A 318 -25.98 1.68 8.68
CA GLY A 318 -26.56 2.61 7.73
C GLY A 318 -26.33 4.10 8.08
N ALA A 319 -25.40 4.40 9.00
CA ALA A 319 -24.95 5.74 9.23
C ALA A 319 -24.08 6.23 8.06
N PRO A 320 -24.17 7.52 7.64
CA PRO A 320 -23.23 8.04 6.67
C PRO A 320 -21.81 7.90 7.23
N ALA A 321 -20.90 7.37 6.42
CA ALA A 321 -19.49 7.27 6.79
C ALA A 321 -18.99 8.65 7.19
N LEU A 322 -18.45 8.77 8.42
CA LEU A 322 -17.84 10.01 8.87
C LEU A 322 -16.76 10.41 7.87
N GLY A 323 -16.94 11.56 7.25
CA GLY A 323 -15.90 12.13 6.39
C GLY A 323 -14.62 12.25 7.23
N HIS A 324 -13.58 11.52 6.84
CA HIS A 324 -12.29 11.61 7.51
C HIS A 324 -11.76 13.03 7.42
N THR A 325 -12.09 13.81 8.46
CA THR A 325 -11.44 15.09 8.75
C THR A 325 -10.30 14.77 9.70
N THR A 326 -9.13 14.53 9.17
CA THR A 326 -7.91 14.79 9.97
C THR A 326 -6.72 14.95 9.05
N CYS A 327 -6.01 15.96 9.39
CA CYS A 327 -4.77 16.51 8.86
C CYS A 327 -3.69 15.52 8.52
#